data_81d0cfb64647060e47f0546c83b41c8b
#
_entry.id   81d0cfb64647060e47f0546c83b41c8b
#
_cell.length_a   1.000
_cell.length_b   1.000
_cell.length_c   1.000
_cell.angle_alpha   90.00
_cell.angle_beta   90.00
_cell.angle_gamma   90.00
#
_symmetry.space_group_name_H-M   'P 1'
#
loop_
_entity.id
_entity.type
_entity.pdbx_description
1 polymer ?
#
loop_
_entity_poly.entity_id
_entity_poly.type
_entity_poly.pdbx_seq_one_letter_code
_entity_poly.pdbx_strand_id
1 'polypeptide(L)'
;MSRKTRILSAFVLIALAACGGGTGPYGSKSPPPPPPANTVAATAGLAFTPNPLTVNSGENVTFAFGAVAHNVTFDTPGAATPADIPGNNSNVSIQRTFTTSGTYRFHCTIHPGMAGSVVVR
;
A
#
# COMPACT_ATOMS: atom_id res chain seq x y z
N MET A 1 76.98 17.71 33.74
CA MET A 1 76.22 18.71 32.87
C MET A 1 75.37 17.94 31.91
N SER A 2 74.10 18.03 32.15
CA SER A 2 73.06 17.23 31.48
C SER A 2 72.66 17.85 30.15
N ARG A 3 72.75 17.10 29.06
CA ARG A 3 72.21 17.47 27.79
C ARG A 3 70.92 16.67 27.58
N LYS A 4 69.77 17.37 27.67
CA LYS A 4 68.47 16.83 27.42
C LYS A 4 68.22 16.70 25.92
N THR A 5 68.21 15.51 25.41
CA THR A 5 67.81 15.22 24.03
C THR A 5 66.28 15.21 23.97
N ARG A 6 65.73 16.15 23.19
CA ARG A 6 64.28 16.21 22.90
C ARG A 6 64.03 15.36 21.66
N ILE A 7 63.31 14.26 21.88
CA ILE A 7 62.80 13.46 20.78
C ILE A 7 61.48 14.08 20.33
N LEU A 8 61.47 14.66 19.14
CA LEU A 8 60.23 15.09 18.47
C LEU A 8 59.57 13.83 17.88
N SER A 9 58.49 13.39 18.49
CA SER A 9 57.63 12.41 17.86
C SER A 9 56.75 13.09 16.83
N ALA A 10 57.05 12.84 15.58
CA ALA A 10 56.18 13.26 14.47
C ALA A 10 54.98 12.30 14.42
N PHE A 11 53.80 12.80 14.78
CA PHE A 11 52.56 12.11 14.52
C PHE A 11 52.19 12.25 13.03
N VAL A 12 52.35 11.15 12.31
CA VAL A 12 51.80 11.05 10.95
C VAL A 12 50.30 10.77 11.06
N LEU A 13 49.51 11.79 10.81
CA LEU A 13 48.05 11.67 10.61
C LEU A 13 47.79 11.06 9.24
N ILE A 14 47.51 9.77 9.22
CA ILE A 14 46.96 9.11 8.03
C ILE A 14 45.50 9.47 7.95
N ALA A 15 45.15 10.43 7.10
CA ALA A 15 43.77 10.70 6.72
C ALA A 15 43.30 9.55 5.83
N LEU A 16 42.48 8.64 6.38
CA LEU A 16 41.69 7.74 5.54
C LEU A 16 40.62 8.57 4.82
N ALA A 17 40.86 8.86 3.58
CA ALA A 17 39.82 9.33 2.68
C ALA A 17 38.80 8.18 2.52
N ALA A 18 37.67 8.26 3.22
CA ALA A 18 36.53 7.44 2.93
C ALA A 18 36.02 7.80 1.53
N CYS A 19 36.29 6.92 0.59
CA CYS A 19 35.72 7.00 -0.74
C CYS A 19 34.20 6.87 -0.62
N GLY A 20 33.50 7.99 -0.72
CA GLY A 20 32.05 8.02 -0.77
C GLY A 20 31.57 7.19 -1.94
N GLY A 21 30.74 6.19 -1.66
CA GLY A 21 30.18 5.31 -2.66
C GLY A 21 29.48 6.13 -3.75
N GLY A 22 29.85 5.88 -4.99
CA GLY A 22 29.24 6.50 -6.13
C GLY A 22 27.74 6.22 -6.15
N THR A 23 26.95 7.27 -6.12
CA THR A 23 25.54 7.21 -6.48
C THR A 23 25.46 6.90 -7.96
N GLY A 24 25.20 5.64 -8.29
CA GLY A 24 24.91 5.26 -9.66
C GLY A 24 23.65 5.97 -10.16
N PRO A 25 23.50 6.14 -11.49
CA PRO A 25 22.36 6.86 -12.08
C PRO A 25 21.01 6.16 -11.94
N TYR A 26 20.98 5.02 -11.25
CA TYR A 26 19.77 4.31 -10.95
C TYR A 26 19.22 4.80 -9.60
N GLY A 27 18.39 5.84 -9.64
CA GLY A 27 17.58 6.21 -8.49
C GLY A 27 16.74 4.99 -8.09
N SER A 28 17.05 4.37 -6.96
CA SER A 28 16.19 3.39 -6.36
C SER A 28 14.88 4.10 -6.01
N LYS A 29 13.89 3.99 -6.89
CA LYS A 29 12.52 4.31 -6.52
C LYS A 29 12.16 3.31 -5.42
N SER A 30 12.07 3.79 -4.20
CA SER A 30 11.47 3.01 -3.12
C SER A 30 10.15 2.44 -3.63
N PRO A 31 9.86 1.15 -3.43
CA PRO A 31 8.55 0.62 -3.76
C PRO A 31 7.48 1.49 -3.09
N PRO A 32 6.34 1.74 -3.76
CA PRO A 32 5.27 2.49 -3.15
C PRO A 32 4.90 1.82 -1.81
N PRO A 33 4.56 2.62 -0.79
CA PRO A 33 4.14 2.05 0.50
C PRO A 33 2.97 1.10 0.27
N PRO A 34 2.90 -0.01 1.03
CA PRO A 34 1.78 -0.93 0.93
C PRO A 34 0.47 -0.18 1.19
N PRO A 35 -0.62 -0.54 0.49
CA PRO A 35 -1.93 0.04 0.75
C PRO A 35 -2.26 -0.05 2.24
N PRO A 36 -2.98 0.93 2.80
CA PRO A 36 -3.46 0.84 4.17
C PRO A 36 -4.18 -0.49 4.41
N ALA A 37 -4.04 -1.05 5.62
CA ALA A 37 -4.79 -2.23 6.02
C ALA A 37 -6.28 -2.02 5.72
N ASN A 38 -7.01 -3.10 5.37
CA ASN A 38 -8.43 -3.07 5.02
C ASN A 38 -8.76 -2.22 3.77
N THR A 39 -7.85 -2.19 2.80
CA THR A 39 -8.09 -1.50 1.52
C THR A 39 -8.18 -2.49 0.38
N VAL A 40 -9.23 -2.35 -0.44
CA VAL A 40 -9.37 -2.99 -1.75
C VAL A 40 -9.10 -1.94 -2.81
N ALA A 41 -8.04 -2.11 -3.58
CA ALA A 41 -7.76 -1.25 -4.72
C ALA A 41 -8.46 -1.75 -5.99
N ALA A 42 -9.20 -0.88 -6.65
CA ALA A 42 -9.70 -1.10 -8.00
C ALA A 42 -8.64 -0.61 -8.99
N THR A 43 -7.96 -1.54 -9.65
CA THR A 43 -6.75 -1.27 -10.40
C THR A 43 -7.02 -0.96 -11.88
N ALA A 44 -6.10 -0.27 -12.54
CA ALA A 44 -6.14 -0.05 -13.99
C ALA A 44 -6.07 -1.35 -14.80
N GLY A 45 -5.59 -2.45 -14.19
CA GLY A 45 -5.60 -3.78 -14.76
C GLY A 45 -6.95 -4.51 -14.68
N LEU A 46 -8.03 -3.80 -14.34
CA LEU A 46 -9.39 -4.32 -14.21
C LEU A 46 -9.50 -5.45 -13.18
N ALA A 47 -8.87 -5.27 -12.03
CA ALA A 47 -8.91 -6.20 -10.91
C ALA A 47 -9.11 -5.49 -9.58
N PHE A 48 -9.77 -6.17 -8.64
CA PHE A 48 -9.79 -5.76 -7.24
C PHE A 48 -8.64 -6.47 -6.49
N THR A 49 -7.86 -5.71 -5.71
CA THR A 49 -6.68 -6.26 -5.01
C THR A 49 -6.56 -5.68 -3.60
N PRO A 50 -6.33 -6.49 -2.55
CA PRO A 50 -6.32 -7.96 -2.55
C PRO A 50 -7.69 -8.57 -2.80
N ASN A 51 -7.73 -9.82 -3.26
CA ASN A 51 -8.96 -10.57 -3.47
C ASN A 51 -8.74 -12.05 -3.11
N PRO A 52 -9.37 -12.58 -2.03
CA PRO A 52 -10.24 -11.87 -1.10
C PRO A 52 -9.48 -10.93 -0.15
N LEU A 53 -10.15 -9.90 0.36
CA LEU A 53 -9.72 -9.17 1.54
C LEU A 53 -10.38 -9.78 2.79
N THR A 54 -9.61 -10.05 3.83
CA THR A 54 -10.15 -10.54 5.12
C THR A 54 -10.08 -9.43 6.17
N VAL A 55 -11.20 -9.19 6.86
CA VAL A 55 -11.35 -8.20 7.93
C VAL A 55 -12.13 -8.77 9.10
N ASN A 56 -12.15 -8.08 10.24
CA ASN A 56 -13.00 -8.44 11.36
C ASN A 56 -14.36 -7.73 11.28
N SER A 57 -15.37 -8.31 11.96
CA SER A 57 -16.69 -7.70 12.06
C SER A 57 -16.60 -6.32 12.72
N GLY A 58 -17.31 -5.34 12.16
CA GLY A 58 -17.30 -3.94 12.59
C GLY A 58 -16.21 -3.07 11.94
N GLU A 59 -15.28 -3.64 11.19
CA GLU A 59 -14.23 -2.89 10.53
C GLU A 59 -14.71 -2.20 9.24
N ASN A 60 -14.09 -1.07 8.95
CA ASN A 60 -14.27 -0.37 7.69
C ASN A 60 -13.34 -0.93 6.63
N VAL A 61 -13.86 -1.16 5.44
CA VAL A 61 -13.09 -1.45 4.24
C VAL A 61 -13.09 -0.23 3.34
N THR A 62 -11.91 0.18 2.92
CA THR A 62 -11.71 1.27 1.97
C THR A 62 -11.62 0.70 0.56
N PHE A 63 -12.51 1.11 -0.32
CA PHE A 63 -12.43 0.86 -1.76
C PHE A 63 -11.69 2.03 -2.40
N ALA A 64 -10.46 1.81 -2.84
CA ALA A 64 -9.61 2.82 -3.46
C ALA A 64 -9.68 2.72 -4.99
N PHE A 65 -10.26 3.73 -5.60
CA PHE A 65 -10.40 3.83 -7.06
C PHE A 65 -9.25 4.64 -7.63
N GLY A 66 -8.49 4.04 -8.54
CA GLY A 66 -7.41 4.70 -9.27
C GLY A 66 -7.90 5.60 -10.40
N ALA A 67 -7.06 5.84 -11.40
CA ALA A 67 -7.39 6.71 -12.53
C ALA A 67 -8.48 6.15 -13.47
N VAL A 68 -8.59 4.81 -13.54
CA VAL A 68 -9.66 4.15 -14.31
C VAL A 68 -10.92 4.10 -13.46
N ALA A 69 -12.04 4.44 -14.06
CA ALA A 69 -13.34 4.47 -13.39
C ALA A 69 -13.87 3.06 -13.10
N HIS A 70 -14.34 2.84 -11.88
CA HIS A 70 -14.93 1.58 -11.42
C HIS A 70 -16.14 1.85 -10.52
N ASN A 71 -16.90 0.79 -10.24
CA ASN A 71 -17.94 0.78 -9.21
C ASN A 71 -17.89 -0.54 -8.42
N VAL A 72 -18.69 -0.65 -7.38
CA VAL A 72 -18.86 -1.87 -6.59
C VAL A 72 -20.34 -2.15 -6.45
N THR A 73 -20.78 -3.29 -6.94
CA THR A 73 -22.12 -3.82 -6.75
C THR A 73 -22.02 -5.15 -6.02
N PHE A 74 -22.67 -5.25 -4.86
CA PHE A 74 -22.67 -6.49 -4.09
C PHE A 74 -23.63 -7.50 -4.68
N ASP A 75 -23.18 -8.76 -4.84
CA ASP A 75 -23.94 -9.82 -5.51
C ASP A 75 -25.18 -10.28 -4.72
N THR A 76 -25.11 -10.14 -3.37
CA THR A 76 -26.18 -10.58 -2.48
C THR A 76 -26.64 -9.38 -1.65
N PRO A 77 -27.61 -8.59 -2.12
CA PRO A 77 -28.18 -7.52 -1.33
C PRO A 77 -28.93 -8.08 -0.12
N GLY A 78 -28.86 -7.37 1.01
CA GLY A 78 -29.51 -7.76 2.26
C GLY A 78 -29.19 -6.80 3.39
N ALA A 79 -29.87 -6.95 4.54
CA ALA A 79 -29.72 -6.06 5.68
C ALA A 79 -28.28 -6.04 6.26
N ALA A 80 -27.53 -7.13 6.08
CA ALA A 80 -26.14 -7.24 6.53
C ALA A 80 -25.11 -6.79 5.48
N THR A 81 -25.54 -6.60 4.23
CA THR A 81 -24.67 -6.19 3.13
C THR A 81 -24.58 -4.66 3.08
N PRO A 82 -23.36 -4.09 3.02
CA PRO A 82 -23.21 -2.66 2.85
C PRO A 82 -23.86 -2.17 1.53
N ALA A 83 -24.17 -0.89 1.47
CA ALA A 83 -24.68 -0.29 0.24
C ALA A 83 -23.64 -0.36 -0.89
N ASP A 84 -24.12 -0.55 -2.11
CA ASP A 84 -23.29 -0.45 -3.31
C ASP A 84 -22.53 0.87 -3.41
N ILE A 85 -21.50 0.90 -4.21
CA ILE A 85 -20.77 2.12 -4.61
C ILE A 85 -21.06 2.34 -6.10
N PRO A 86 -22.17 3.02 -6.42
CA PRO A 86 -22.60 3.22 -7.79
C PRO A 86 -21.80 4.29 -8.53
N GLY A 87 -22.01 4.41 -9.83
CA GLY A 87 -21.43 5.45 -10.67
C GLY A 87 -20.04 5.10 -11.20
N ASN A 88 -19.34 6.10 -11.70
CA ASN A 88 -18.01 6.00 -12.27
C ASN A 88 -17.01 6.66 -11.30
N ASN A 89 -16.44 5.87 -10.40
CA ASN A 89 -15.54 6.38 -9.38
C ASN A 89 -14.09 6.29 -9.86
N SER A 90 -13.38 7.41 -9.90
CA SER A 90 -11.95 7.48 -10.20
C SER A 90 -11.26 8.48 -9.29
N ASN A 91 -10.01 8.19 -8.91
CA ASN A 91 -9.18 9.03 -8.04
C ASN A 91 -9.86 9.37 -6.71
N VAL A 92 -10.62 8.44 -6.14
CA VAL A 92 -11.37 8.59 -4.89
C VAL A 92 -11.31 7.31 -4.06
N SER A 93 -11.45 7.45 -2.75
CA SER A 93 -11.58 6.32 -1.81
C SER A 93 -12.91 6.42 -1.09
N ILE A 94 -13.64 5.32 -1.04
CA ILE A 94 -14.97 5.22 -0.43
C ILE A 94 -14.98 4.08 0.57
N GLN A 95 -15.49 4.30 1.77
CA GLN A 95 -15.54 3.31 2.82
C GLN A 95 -16.90 2.61 2.93
N ARG A 96 -16.84 1.35 3.36
CA ARG A 96 -18.00 0.55 3.74
C ARG A 96 -17.68 -0.23 5.03
N THR A 97 -18.65 -0.25 5.94
CA THR A 97 -18.54 -0.98 7.21
C THR A 97 -19.20 -2.35 7.06
N PHE A 98 -18.54 -3.39 7.52
CA PHE A 98 -19.04 -4.77 7.52
C PHE A 98 -19.28 -5.22 8.95
N THR A 99 -20.53 -5.28 9.36
CA THR A 99 -20.92 -5.56 10.76
C THR A 99 -21.21 -7.02 11.06
N THR A 100 -21.39 -7.84 10.05
CA THR A 100 -21.78 -9.25 10.20
C THR A 100 -20.74 -10.14 9.54
N SER A 101 -20.36 -11.23 10.20
CA SER A 101 -19.46 -12.23 9.62
C SER A 101 -20.07 -12.90 8.39
N GLY A 102 -19.23 -13.18 7.40
CA GLY A 102 -19.67 -13.78 6.14
C GLY A 102 -18.75 -13.45 4.98
N THR A 103 -19.11 -13.93 3.79
CA THR A 103 -18.40 -13.62 2.55
C THR A 103 -19.26 -12.74 1.66
N TYR A 104 -18.78 -11.54 1.40
CA TYR A 104 -19.46 -10.53 0.60
C TYR A 104 -18.81 -10.45 -0.77
N ARG A 105 -19.44 -11.04 -1.77
CA ARG A 105 -19.00 -10.99 -3.16
C ARG A 105 -19.50 -9.70 -3.81
N PHE A 106 -18.71 -9.15 -4.70
CA PHE A 106 -19.03 -7.94 -5.44
C PHE A 106 -18.37 -7.95 -6.81
N HIS A 107 -18.88 -7.13 -7.71
CA HIS A 107 -18.34 -6.95 -9.05
C HIS A 107 -18.42 -5.48 -9.50
N CYS A 108 -17.68 -5.16 -10.55
CA CYS A 108 -17.76 -3.89 -11.26
C CYS A 108 -18.69 -4.07 -12.45
N THR A 109 -19.74 -3.24 -12.57
CA THR A 109 -20.68 -3.32 -13.70
C THR A 109 -20.14 -2.66 -14.97
N ILE A 110 -19.11 -1.80 -14.85
CA ILE A 110 -18.48 -1.11 -15.97
C ILE A 110 -17.55 -2.06 -16.75
N HIS A 111 -16.93 -3.00 -16.04
CA HIS A 111 -15.92 -3.91 -16.62
C HIS A 111 -16.34 -5.37 -16.41
N PRO A 112 -16.90 -6.03 -17.43
CA PRO A 112 -17.31 -7.43 -17.33
C PRO A 112 -16.16 -8.35 -16.85
N GLY A 113 -16.46 -9.22 -15.90
CA GLY A 113 -15.49 -10.16 -15.33
C GLY A 113 -14.63 -9.61 -14.19
N MET A 114 -14.71 -8.32 -13.87
CA MET A 114 -14.02 -7.74 -12.72
C MET A 114 -14.82 -7.98 -11.44
N ALA A 115 -14.37 -8.91 -10.61
CA ALA A 115 -15.05 -9.31 -9.38
C ALA A 115 -14.08 -9.43 -8.20
N GLY A 116 -14.61 -9.35 -6.99
CA GLY A 116 -13.87 -9.49 -5.75
C GLY A 116 -14.73 -9.99 -4.59
N SER A 117 -14.12 -10.15 -3.43
CA SER A 117 -14.84 -10.49 -2.21
C SER A 117 -14.16 -9.96 -0.96
N VAL A 118 -15.00 -9.66 0.05
CA VAL A 118 -14.55 -9.37 1.42
C VAL A 118 -15.02 -10.53 2.31
N VAL A 119 -14.10 -11.11 3.06
CA VAL A 119 -14.36 -12.13 4.07
C VAL A 119 -14.34 -11.48 5.44
N VAL A 120 -15.46 -11.52 6.16
CA VAL A 120 -15.61 -10.92 7.49
C VAL A 120 -15.65 -12.03 8.53
N ARG A 121 -14.84 -11.93 9.58
CA ARG A 121 -14.70 -12.89 10.68
C ARG A 121 -15.24 -12.35 11.98
#